data_e1de7f60deac4aaa6551c4a91b534f7f
#
_entry.id   e1de7f60deac4aaa6551c4a91b534f7f
#
_cell.length_a   1.000
_cell.length_b   1.000
_cell.length_c   1.000
_cell.angle_alpha   90.00
_cell.angle_beta   90.00
_cell.angle_gamma   90.00
#
_symmetry.space_group_name_H-M   'P 1'
#
loop_
_entity.id
_entity.type
_entity.pdbx_description
1 polymer ?
#
loop_
_entity_poly.entity_id
_entity_poly.type
_entity_poly.pdbx_seq_one_letter_code
_entity_poly.pdbx_strand_id
1 'polypeptide(L)'
;KAGDTAYMYPISSAPFYMAMNKKMLKDAGVLDLVKEGWTTDDFEKVLKALKDKGYTPGSLFSNGQGGDQGTRAFIANLYGGSVTDEKVTKYTTDDPKFVKGLEKASKWIDDGLMMNGSQFDGGADIQNFANGQTSYTILWAPSQNGIQAKLLDASKVEVVEVPFPSDSGKPKLEYLVNGFAVFNNKDEKKIAAAKKFVQFI
;
A
#
# COMPACT_ATOMS: atom_id res chain seq x y z
N LYS A 1 4.24 11.00 -17.47
CA LYS A 1 4.05 11.94 -18.61
C LYS A 1 2.91 12.90 -18.29
N ALA A 2 3.03 14.14 -18.74
CA ALA A 2 1.88 15.03 -18.88
C ALA A 2 1.64 15.22 -20.38
N GLY A 3 0.56 14.67 -20.88
CA GLY A 3 0.36 14.50 -22.32
C GLY A 3 1.49 13.64 -22.93
N ASP A 4 2.11 14.12 -24.01
CA ASP A 4 3.22 13.40 -24.68
C ASP A 4 4.61 13.73 -24.12
N THR A 5 4.69 14.63 -23.13
CA THR A 5 5.97 15.06 -22.56
C THR A 5 6.40 14.15 -21.40
N ALA A 6 7.61 13.61 -21.49
CA ALA A 6 8.24 12.87 -20.39
C ALA A 6 9.13 13.82 -19.58
N TYR A 7 8.85 13.92 -18.28
CA TYR A 7 9.59 14.79 -17.36
C TYR A 7 10.66 14.07 -16.52
N MET A 8 10.72 12.75 -16.62
CA MET A 8 11.69 11.93 -15.93
C MET A 8 12.03 10.66 -16.73
N TYR A 9 13.19 10.10 -16.47
CA TYR A 9 13.58 8.79 -16.95
C TYR A 9 13.12 7.75 -15.90
N PRO A 10 12.14 6.91 -16.21
CA PRO A 10 11.65 5.89 -15.26
C PRO A 10 12.69 4.78 -15.13
N ILE A 11 12.98 4.36 -13.90
CA ILE A 11 13.93 3.28 -13.60
C ILE A 11 13.29 2.09 -12.91
N SER A 12 12.22 2.33 -12.17
CA SER A 12 11.48 1.26 -11.49
C SER A 12 10.01 1.60 -11.34
N SER A 13 9.20 0.57 -11.21
CA SER A 13 7.79 0.66 -10.84
C SER A 13 7.56 -0.25 -9.63
N ALA A 14 7.08 0.30 -8.55
CA ALA A 14 6.79 -0.43 -7.33
C ALA A 14 5.28 -0.45 -7.10
N PRO A 15 4.62 -1.61 -7.25
CA PRO A 15 3.22 -1.75 -6.89
C PRO A 15 3.06 -1.80 -5.37
N PHE A 16 1.95 -1.25 -4.86
CA PHE A 16 1.55 -1.43 -3.47
C PHE A 16 0.67 -2.67 -3.32
N TYR A 17 1.01 -3.46 -2.33
CA TYR A 17 0.29 -4.65 -1.90
C TYR A 17 -0.02 -4.58 -0.41
N MET A 18 -0.83 -5.53 0.04
CA MET A 18 -0.88 -5.90 1.45
C MET A 18 0.13 -7.00 1.74
N ALA A 19 0.70 -6.97 2.93
CA ALA A 19 1.43 -8.09 3.49
C ALA A 19 0.73 -8.57 4.76
N MET A 20 0.57 -9.88 4.89
CA MET A 20 -0.10 -10.51 6.02
C MET A 20 0.76 -11.59 6.62
N ASN A 21 0.71 -11.76 7.95
CA ASN A 21 1.47 -12.76 8.68
C ASN A 21 0.81 -14.14 8.50
N LYS A 22 1.46 -15.01 7.73
CA LYS A 22 0.94 -16.33 7.37
C LYS A 22 0.63 -17.21 8.58
N LYS A 23 1.48 -17.14 9.61
CA LYS A 23 1.27 -17.92 10.85
C LYS A 23 0.00 -17.47 11.55
N MET A 24 -0.21 -16.16 11.68
CA MET A 24 -1.41 -15.61 12.33
C MET A 24 -2.68 -15.94 11.55
N LEU A 25 -2.64 -15.90 10.20
CA LEU A 25 -3.74 -16.31 9.34
C LEU A 25 -4.09 -17.79 9.49
N LYS A 26 -3.08 -18.66 9.56
CA LYS A 26 -3.28 -20.10 9.79
C LYS A 26 -3.92 -20.36 11.16
N ASP A 27 -3.41 -19.71 12.20
CA ASP A 27 -3.90 -19.83 13.56
C ASP A 27 -5.33 -19.33 13.69
N ALA A 28 -5.70 -18.28 12.96
CA ALA A 28 -7.05 -17.77 12.88
C ALA A 28 -7.98 -18.59 11.95
N GLY A 29 -7.45 -19.56 11.20
CA GLY A 29 -8.23 -20.41 10.30
C GLY A 29 -8.75 -19.70 9.05
N VAL A 30 -8.08 -18.62 8.61
CA VAL A 30 -8.56 -17.76 7.51
C VAL A 30 -7.56 -17.59 6.36
N LEU A 31 -6.48 -18.38 6.35
CA LEU A 31 -5.46 -18.28 5.30
C LEU A 31 -6.04 -18.45 3.89
N ASP A 32 -7.00 -19.35 3.72
CA ASP A 32 -7.60 -19.66 2.40
C ASP A 32 -8.46 -18.53 1.84
N LEU A 33 -8.85 -17.56 2.67
CA LEU A 33 -9.55 -16.35 2.24
C LEU A 33 -8.60 -15.32 1.62
N VAL A 34 -7.31 -15.36 2.01
CA VAL A 34 -6.29 -14.38 1.60
C VAL A 34 -5.67 -14.82 0.28
N LYS A 35 -6.26 -14.39 -0.82
CA LYS A 35 -5.86 -14.76 -2.18
C LYS A 35 -6.20 -13.67 -3.18
N GLU A 36 -5.65 -13.76 -4.37
CA GLU A 36 -6.05 -12.90 -5.48
C GLU A 36 -7.57 -12.99 -5.70
N GLY A 37 -8.20 -11.85 -5.92
CA GLY A 37 -9.64 -11.75 -6.12
C GLY A 37 -10.50 -11.78 -4.84
N TRP A 38 -9.89 -11.72 -3.64
CA TRP A 38 -10.66 -11.63 -2.41
C TRP A 38 -11.45 -10.31 -2.31
N THR A 39 -12.57 -10.39 -1.62
CA THR A 39 -13.51 -9.29 -1.53
C THR A 39 -13.30 -8.45 -0.26
N THR A 40 -13.92 -7.27 -0.23
CA THR A 40 -14.00 -6.44 0.98
C THR A 40 -14.63 -7.19 2.14
N ASP A 41 -15.63 -8.04 1.85
CA ASP A 41 -16.29 -8.87 2.87
C ASP A 41 -15.39 -10.01 3.36
N ASP A 42 -14.59 -10.61 2.50
CA ASP A 42 -13.60 -11.62 2.90
C ASP A 42 -12.53 -11.00 3.79
N PHE A 43 -12.07 -9.79 3.46
CA PHE A 43 -11.14 -9.07 4.32
C PHE A 43 -11.73 -8.78 5.70
N GLU A 44 -12.99 -8.35 5.79
CA GLU A 44 -13.64 -8.14 7.07
C GLU A 44 -13.74 -9.43 7.92
N LYS A 45 -14.00 -10.58 7.30
CA LYS A 45 -13.97 -11.88 7.99
C LYS A 45 -12.58 -12.18 8.54
N VAL A 46 -11.54 -11.90 7.74
CA VAL A 46 -10.14 -12.07 8.16
C VAL A 46 -9.82 -11.17 9.36
N LEU A 47 -10.20 -9.88 9.29
CA LEU A 47 -9.98 -8.93 10.40
C LEU A 47 -10.65 -9.41 11.71
N LYS A 48 -11.89 -9.87 11.64
CA LYS A 48 -12.63 -10.38 12.80
C LYS A 48 -11.95 -11.62 13.39
N ALA A 49 -11.57 -12.57 12.56
CA ALA A 49 -10.90 -13.79 13.02
C ALA A 49 -9.53 -13.51 13.66
N LEU A 50 -8.75 -12.57 13.12
CA LEU A 50 -7.48 -12.15 13.72
C LEU A 50 -7.70 -11.46 15.07
N LYS A 51 -8.70 -10.58 15.17
CA LYS A 51 -9.08 -9.92 16.42
C LYS A 51 -9.53 -10.94 17.47
N ASP A 52 -10.36 -11.91 17.11
CA ASP A 52 -10.88 -12.96 18.03
C ASP A 52 -9.72 -13.81 18.60
N LYS A 53 -8.61 -13.92 17.88
CA LYS A 53 -7.36 -14.55 18.37
C LYS A 53 -6.48 -13.60 19.20
N GLY A 54 -6.86 -12.34 19.35
CA GLY A 54 -6.10 -11.35 20.12
C GLY A 54 -4.88 -10.78 19.39
N TYR A 55 -4.79 -10.96 18.07
CA TYR A 55 -3.71 -10.37 17.29
C TYR A 55 -3.88 -8.87 17.10
N THR A 56 -2.79 -8.13 17.21
CA THR A 56 -2.77 -6.70 16.95
C THR A 56 -3.01 -6.46 15.45
N PRO A 57 -4.00 -5.64 15.07
CA PRO A 57 -4.29 -5.35 13.68
C PRO A 57 -3.20 -4.47 13.04
N GLY A 58 -3.18 -4.43 11.72
CA GLY A 58 -2.46 -3.42 10.98
C GLY A 58 -3.13 -2.06 11.06
N SER A 59 -2.44 -1.03 10.60
CA SER A 59 -2.89 0.35 10.68
C SER A 59 -3.37 0.94 9.36
N LEU A 60 -4.18 1.99 9.47
CA LEU A 60 -4.56 2.88 8.39
C LEU A 60 -4.25 4.31 8.79
N PHE A 61 -4.08 5.22 7.84
CA PHE A 61 -3.76 6.63 8.07
C PHE A 61 -2.38 6.89 8.68
N SER A 62 -1.40 5.99 8.46
CA SER A 62 -0.02 6.28 8.80
C SER A 62 0.41 7.57 8.11
N ASN A 63 1.13 8.43 8.84
CA ASN A 63 1.52 9.71 8.32
C ASN A 63 2.82 9.66 7.49
N GLY A 64 3.17 10.79 6.86
CA GLY A 64 4.37 10.90 6.03
C GLY A 64 4.26 10.29 4.64
N GLN A 65 5.36 10.37 3.91
CA GLN A 65 5.46 9.85 2.56
C GLN A 65 5.34 8.31 2.57
N GLY A 66 4.43 7.80 1.78
CA GLY A 66 4.12 6.37 1.69
C GLY A 66 2.91 5.96 2.52
N GLY A 67 2.70 6.51 3.72
CA GLY A 67 1.52 6.24 4.55
C GLY A 67 0.22 6.68 3.89
N ASP A 68 0.21 7.86 3.29
CA ASP A 68 -0.93 8.40 2.54
C ASP A 68 -1.20 7.60 1.25
N GLN A 69 -0.16 7.14 0.54
CA GLN A 69 -0.30 6.40 -0.71
C GLN A 69 -1.01 5.07 -0.50
N GLY A 70 -0.55 4.25 0.45
CA GLY A 70 -1.20 2.99 0.78
C GLY A 70 -2.64 3.18 1.25
N THR A 71 -2.89 4.18 2.08
CA THR A 71 -4.23 4.52 2.57
C THR A 71 -5.19 4.88 1.42
N ARG A 72 -4.78 5.74 0.49
CA ARG A 72 -5.60 6.13 -0.66
C ARG A 72 -5.93 4.94 -1.56
N ALA A 73 -4.92 4.15 -1.88
CA ALA A 73 -5.07 2.97 -2.71
C ALA A 73 -5.98 1.94 -2.06
N PHE A 74 -5.81 1.69 -0.77
CA PHE A 74 -6.65 0.77 0.00
C PHE A 74 -8.12 1.21 -0.01
N ILE A 75 -8.42 2.46 0.40
CA ILE A 75 -9.79 2.98 0.46
C ILE A 75 -10.46 2.97 -0.92
N ALA A 76 -9.74 3.41 -1.97
CA ALA A 76 -10.25 3.42 -3.33
C ALA A 76 -10.64 2.02 -3.82
N ASN A 77 -9.90 0.98 -3.40
CA ASN A 77 -10.17 -0.38 -3.84
C ASN A 77 -11.39 -1.00 -3.17
N LEU A 78 -11.69 -0.69 -1.91
CA LEU A 78 -12.76 -1.34 -1.15
C LEU A 78 -14.10 -1.41 -1.90
N TYR A 79 -14.48 -0.34 -2.60
CA TYR A 79 -15.74 -0.25 -3.36
C TYR A 79 -15.57 0.32 -4.78
N GLY A 80 -14.35 0.33 -5.31
CA GLY A 80 -14.07 0.77 -6.67
C GLY A 80 -14.13 2.29 -6.86
N GLY A 81 -13.88 3.06 -5.81
CA GLY A 81 -13.70 4.52 -5.88
C GLY A 81 -12.40 4.92 -6.56
N SER A 82 -12.17 6.21 -6.67
CA SER A 82 -10.93 6.78 -7.20
C SER A 82 -10.62 8.11 -6.50
N VAL A 83 -9.34 8.45 -6.42
CA VAL A 83 -8.90 9.75 -5.88
C VAL A 83 -8.97 10.85 -6.93
N THR A 84 -8.77 10.50 -8.19
CA THR A 84 -8.84 11.42 -9.33
C THR A 84 -9.60 10.78 -10.49
N ASP A 85 -10.03 11.63 -11.43
CA ASP A 85 -10.48 11.14 -12.74
C ASP A 85 -9.32 10.49 -13.53
N GLU A 86 -9.64 9.80 -14.61
CA GLU A 86 -8.65 9.11 -15.45
C GLU A 86 -7.59 10.03 -16.07
N LYS A 87 -7.93 11.31 -16.26
CA LYS A 87 -7.04 12.33 -16.84
C LYS A 87 -6.19 13.03 -15.77
N VAL A 88 -6.42 12.74 -14.50
CA VAL A 88 -5.75 13.40 -13.36
C VAL A 88 -5.95 14.93 -13.40
N THR A 89 -7.14 15.38 -13.77
CA THR A 89 -7.50 16.80 -13.87
C THR A 89 -8.44 17.23 -12.75
N LYS A 90 -9.11 16.29 -12.09
CA LYS A 90 -10.12 16.55 -11.07
C LYS A 90 -9.99 15.54 -9.94
N TYR A 91 -10.12 15.99 -8.70
CA TYR A 91 -10.30 15.10 -7.54
C TYR A 91 -11.72 14.53 -7.54
N THR A 92 -11.85 13.25 -7.18
CA THR A 92 -13.12 12.50 -7.12
C THR A 92 -13.32 11.82 -5.76
N THR A 93 -12.71 12.36 -4.73
CA THR A 93 -12.82 11.82 -3.35
C THR A 93 -14.21 12.02 -2.73
N ASP A 94 -15.05 12.81 -3.36
CA ASP A 94 -16.48 12.97 -3.07
C ASP A 94 -17.39 11.94 -3.76
N ASP A 95 -16.82 11.05 -4.59
CA ASP A 95 -17.57 9.95 -5.20
C ASP A 95 -18.14 9.03 -4.11
N PRO A 96 -19.44 8.66 -4.19
CA PRO A 96 -20.09 7.81 -3.18
C PRO A 96 -19.37 6.50 -2.89
N LYS A 97 -18.65 5.92 -3.87
CA LYS A 97 -17.87 4.69 -3.66
C LYS A 97 -16.63 4.93 -2.83
N PHE A 98 -15.94 6.07 -3.03
CA PHE A 98 -14.80 6.44 -2.23
C PHE A 98 -15.23 6.77 -0.80
N VAL A 99 -16.31 7.54 -0.63
CA VAL A 99 -16.90 7.88 0.67
C VAL A 99 -17.31 6.62 1.42
N LYS A 100 -17.99 5.68 0.75
CA LYS A 100 -18.34 4.37 1.35
C LYS A 100 -17.11 3.59 1.83
N GLY A 101 -16.00 3.64 1.07
CA GLY A 101 -14.73 3.03 1.47
C GLY A 101 -14.16 3.66 2.73
N LEU A 102 -14.20 4.98 2.82
CA LEU A 102 -13.74 5.74 3.97
C LEU A 102 -14.58 5.46 5.23
N GLU A 103 -15.92 5.47 5.09
CA GLU A 103 -16.85 5.13 6.17
C GLU A 103 -16.62 3.69 6.68
N LYS A 104 -16.41 2.74 5.77
CA LYS A 104 -16.12 1.35 6.13
C LYS A 104 -14.81 1.22 6.90
N ALA A 105 -13.76 1.90 6.43
CA ALA A 105 -12.47 1.91 7.09
C ALA A 105 -12.53 2.58 8.48
N SER A 106 -13.25 3.69 8.61
CA SER A 106 -13.51 4.35 9.90
C SER A 106 -14.21 3.40 10.87
N LYS A 107 -15.26 2.72 10.38
CA LYS A 107 -15.96 1.72 11.20
C LYS A 107 -15.05 0.58 11.67
N TRP A 108 -14.15 0.09 10.82
CA TRP A 108 -13.19 -0.94 11.24
C TRP A 108 -12.23 -0.45 12.32
N ILE A 109 -11.86 0.84 12.30
CA ILE A 109 -11.05 1.44 13.37
C ILE A 109 -11.87 1.51 14.67
N ASP A 110 -13.11 2.00 14.61
CA ASP A 110 -14.00 2.10 15.77
C ASP A 110 -14.28 0.73 16.38
N ASP A 111 -14.44 -0.30 15.54
CA ASP A 111 -14.63 -1.68 15.95
C ASP A 111 -13.32 -2.35 16.44
N GLY A 112 -12.18 -1.67 16.39
CA GLY A 112 -10.85 -2.21 16.76
C GLY A 112 -10.37 -3.33 15.85
N LEU A 113 -10.82 -3.36 14.59
CA LEU A 113 -10.37 -4.28 13.54
C LEU A 113 -9.17 -3.76 12.77
N MET A 114 -8.95 -2.44 12.80
CA MET A 114 -7.79 -1.73 12.28
C MET A 114 -7.30 -0.72 13.31
N MET A 115 -6.03 -0.35 13.28
CA MET A 115 -5.50 0.74 14.09
C MET A 115 -5.53 2.06 13.33
N ASN A 116 -5.77 3.16 14.05
CA ASN A 116 -5.46 4.48 13.54
C ASN A 116 -3.95 4.71 13.64
N GLY A 117 -3.27 4.77 12.50
CA GLY A 117 -1.83 4.89 12.38
C GLY A 117 -1.30 6.31 12.39
N SER A 118 -2.13 7.33 12.65
CA SER A 118 -1.74 8.75 12.53
C SER A 118 -0.58 9.18 13.46
N GLN A 119 -0.22 8.34 14.43
CA GLN A 119 0.86 8.62 15.38
C GLN A 119 2.23 8.11 14.93
N PHE A 120 2.31 7.34 13.84
CA PHE A 120 3.57 6.83 13.31
C PHE A 120 3.59 6.91 11.78
N ASP A 121 4.79 6.90 11.22
CA ASP A 121 4.97 6.96 9.78
C ASP A 121 4.86 5.58 9.11
N GLY A 122 4.78 5.57 7.77
CA GLY A 122 4.65 4.34 7.00
C GLY A 122 5.85 3.41 7.16
N GLY A 123 7.04 3.94 7.45
CA GLY A 123 8.24 3.12 7.72
C GLY A 123 8.10 2.35 9.02
N ALA A 124 7.60 2.99 10.08
CA ALA A 124 7.32 2.34 11.36
C ALA A 124 6.22 1.27 11.22
N ASP A 125 5.17 1.54 10.43
CA ASP A 125 4.12 0.54 10.12
C ASP A 125 4.72 -0.73 9.52
N ILE A 126 5.53 -0.59 8.47
CA ILE A 126 6.21 -1.72 7.80
C ILE A 126 7.11 -2.49 8.79
N GLN A 127 7.86 -1.77 9.65
CA GLN A 127 8.72 -2.39 10.65
C GLN A 127 7.94 -3.13 11.74
N ASN A 128 6.81 -2.58 12.20
CA ASN A 128 5.93 -3.25 13.16
C ASN A 128 5.42 -4.58 12.61
N PHE A 129 5.02 -4.60 11.33
CA PHE A 129 4.66 -5.84 10.65
C PHE A 129 5.86 -6.81 10.55
N ALA A 130 7.00 -6.35 10.06
CA ALA A 130 8.20 -7.19 9.87
C ALA A 130 8.73 -7.76 11.19
N ASN A 131 8.53 -7.07 12.31
CA ASN A 131 8.83 -7.55 13.66
C ASN A 131 7.76 -8.48 14.24
N GLY A 132 6.68 -8.78 13.51
CA GLY A 132 5.59 -9.62 13.98
C GLY A 132 4.70 -8.99 15.05
N GLN A 133 4.76 -7.66 15.22
CA GLN A 133 3.94 -6.93 16.19
C GLN A 133 2.50 -6.72 15.69
N THR A 134 2.32 -6.62 14.37
CA THR A 134 1.01 -6.50 13.74
C THR A 134 0.74 -7.65 12.79
N SER A 135 -0.52 -7.98 12.59
CA SER A 135 -0.95 -9.12 11.76
C SER A 135 -0.85 -8.85 10.26
N TYR A 136 -0.88 -7.59 9.86
CA TYR A 136 -0.75 -7.17 8.45
C TYR A 136 -0.27 -5.73 8.34
N THR A 137 0.15 -5.34 7.13
CA THR A 137 0.35 -3.94 6.71
C THR A 137 -0.24 -3.73 5.32
N ILE A 138 -0.73 -2.52 5.06
CA ILE A 138 -1.22 -2.08 3.74
C ILE A 138 -0.15 -1.34 2.93
N LEU A 139 1.07 -1.25 3.45
CA LEU A 139 2.15 -0.44 2.89
C LEU A 139 3.29 -1.29 2.31
N TRP A 140 2.96 -2.47 1.78
CA TRP A 140 3.96 -3.40 1.30
C TRP A 140 4.23 -3.24 -0.19
N ALA A 141 5.48 -3.42 -0.56
CA ALA A 141 5.91 -3.65 -1.93
C ALA A 141 6.82 -4.88 -1.95
N PRO A 142 6.93 -5.64 -3.05
CA PRO A 142 7.76 -6.84 -3.11
C PRO A 142 9.23 -6.62 -2.72
N SER A 143 9.77 -5.41 -2.96
CA SER A 143 11.12 -5.02 -2.53
C SER A 143 11.32 -5.03 -1.01
N GLN A 144 10.24 -4.92 -0.23
CA GLN A 144 10.31 -4.95 1.23
C GLN A 144 10.78 -6.29 1.77
N ASN A 145 10.55 -7.39 1.06
CA ASN A 145 11.09 -8.70 1.45
C ASN A 145 12.63 -8.67 1.62
N GLY A 146 13.32 -8.01 0.70
CA GLY A 146 14.78 -7.83 0.81
C GLY A 146 15.18 -6.77 1.83
N ILE A 147 14.48 -5.63 1.86
CA ILE A 147 14.78 -4.52 2.79
C ILE A 147 14.57 -4.96 4.24
N GLN A 148 13.52 -5.71 4.53
CA GLN A 148 13.14 -6.14 5.87
C GLN A 148 13.63 -7.56 6.22
N ALA A 149 14.43 -8.20 5.36
CA ALA A 149 14.84 -9.60 5.52
C ALA A 149 15.33 -9.95 6.93
N LYS A 150 16.20 -9.11 7.51
CA LYS A 150 16.75 -9.34 8.85
C LYS A 150 15.67 -9.33 9.95
N LEU A 151 14.67 -8.45 9.83
CA LEU A 151 13.57 -8.37 10.79
C LEU A 151 12.63 -9.56 10.64
N LEU A 152 12.29 -9.90 9.40
CA LEU A 152 11.43 -11.05 9.07
C LEU A 152 12.04 -12.36 9.58
N ASP A 153 13.35 -12.56 9.38
CA ASP A 153 14.09 -13.74 9.84
C ASP A 153 14.12 -13.82 11.37
N ALA A 154 14.45 -12.70 12.03
CA ALA A 154 14.53 -12.65 13.50
C ALA A 154 13.17 -12.89 14.16
N SER A 155 12.11 -12.37 13.60
CA SER A 155 10.72 -12.50 14.09
C SER A 155 10.03 -13.77 13.61
N LYS A 156 10.62 -14.49 12.63
CA LYS A 156 10.05 -15.67 11.96
C LYS A 156 8.71 -15.37 11.30
N VAL A 157 8.56 -14.17 10.75
CA VAL A 157 7.38 -13.77 9.98
C VAL A 157 7.48 -14.31 8.56
N GLU A 158 6.58 -15.22 8.21
CA GLU A 158 6.32 -15.61 6.82
C GLU A 158 5.28 -14.67 6.22
N VAL A 159 5.64 -14.01 5.12
CA VAL A 159 4.80 -13.02 4.46
C VAL A 159 3.86 -13.69 3.44
N VAL A 160 2.58 -13.34 3.48
CA VAL A 160 1.63 -13.55 2.37
C VAL A 160 1.39 -12.20 1.72
N GLU A 161 1.86 -12.04 0.49
CA GLU A 161 1.58 -10.86 -0.32
C GLU A 161 0.28 -11.06 -1.08
N VAL A 162 -0.60 -10.05 -1.03
CA VAL A 162 -1.89 -10.10 -1.68
C VAL A 162 -2.31 -8.71 -2.13
N PRO A 163 -2.97 -8.56 -3.30
CA PRO A 163 -3.56 -7.29 -3.70
C PRO A 163 -4.58 -6.78 -2.68
N PHE A 164 -4.92 -5.49 -2.73
CA PHE A 164 -5.98 -4.95 -1.88
C PHE A 164 -7.31 -5.67 -2.10
N PRO A 165 -8.12 -5.84 -1.05
CA PRO A 165 -9.48 -6.37 -1.20
C PRO A 165 -10.34 -5.40 -2.01
N SER A 166 -11.29 -5.94 -2.77
CA SER A 166 -12.20 -5.13 -3.59
C SER A 166 -13.57 -5.82 -3.65
N ASP A 167 -14.66 -5.03 -3.61
CA ASP A 167 -16.01 -5.58 -3.71
C ASP A 167 -16.24 -6.40 -4.99
N SER A 168 -15.53 -6.03 -6.06
CA SER A 168 -15.57 -6.75 -7.34
C SER A 168 -14.60 -7.93 -7.46
N GLY A 169 -13.70 -8.11 -6.48
CA GLY A 169 -12.57 -9.06 -6.58
C GLY A 169 -11.51 -8.66 -7.63
N LYS A 170 -11.58 -7.45 -8.18
CA LYS A 170 -10.67 -6.92 -9.21
C LYS A 170 -10.04 -5.61 -8.77
N PRO A 171 -9.05 -5.65 -7.86
CA PRO A 171 -8.42 -4.45 -7.37
C PRO A 171 -7.61 -3.74 -8.46
N LYS A 172 -7.51 -2.43 -8.35
CA LYS A 172 -6.58 -1.62 -9.13
C LYS A 172 -5.29 -1.50 -8.32
N LEU A 173 -4.16 -1.81 -8.93
CA LEU A 173 -2.86 -1.61 -8.29
C LEU A 173 -2.47 -0.13 -8.40
N GLU A 174 -2.03 0.45 -7.31
CA GLU A 174 -1.31 1.74 -7.33
C GLU A 174 0.17 1.46 -7.54
N TYR A 175 0.77 2.18 -8.49
CA TYR A 175 2.20 2.07 -8.80
C TYR A 175 2.91 3.36 -8.45
N LEU A 176 3.98 3.25 -7.68
CA LEU A 176 4.96 4.31 -7.55
C LEU A 176 6.02 4.15 -8.65
N VAL A 177 6.01 5.07 -9.59
CA VAL A 177 7.03 5.12 -10.64
C VAL A 177 8.18 5.99 -10.16
N ASN A 178 9.34 5.39 -9.93
CA ASN A 178 10.58 6.09 -9.58
C ASN A 178 11.43 6.35 -10.82
N GLY A 179 12.17 7.46 -10.81
CA GLY A 179 13.05 7.81 -11.92
C GLY A 179 13.90 9.03 -11.62
N PHE A 180 14.77 9.35 -12.56
CA PHE A 180 15.62 10.53 -12.50
C PHE A 180 15.05 11.66 -13.35
N ALA A 181 14.96 12.84 -12.76
CA ALA A 181 14.64 14.08 -13.46
C ALA A 181 15.91 14.94 -13.60
N VAL A 182 16.12 15.47 -14.80
CA VAL A 182 17.20 16.43 -15.05
C VAL A 182 16.61 17.83 -15.06
N PHE A 183 16.96 18.61 -14.03
CA PHE A 183 16.47 19.98 -13.87
C PHE A 183 17.29 20.96 -14.72
N ASN A 184 16.62 21.99 -15.21
CA ASN A 184 17.30 23.10 -15.90
C ASN A 184 17.99 24.02 -14.88
N ASN A 185 19.30 23.86 -14.74
CA ASN A 185 20.16 24.69 -13.90
C ASN A 185 20.83 25.85 -14.67
N LYS A 186 20.38 26.12 -15.90
CA LYS A 186 20.91 27.17 -16.79
C LYS A 186 22.37 26.94 -17.28
N ASP A 187 22.89 25.72 -17.13
CA ASP A 187 24.21 25.30 -17.65
C ASP A 187 24.01 24.12 -18.63
N GLU A 188 24.06 24.43 -19.91
CA GLU A 188 23.78 23.44 -20.95
C GLU A 188 24.75 22.25 -20.93
N LYS A 189 26.01 22.45 -20.53
CA LYS A 189 27.01 21.37 -20.46
C LYS A 189 26.68 20.41 -19.32
N LYS A 190 26.27 20.92 -18.16
CA LYS A 190 25.85 20.10 -17.04
C LYS A 190 24.56 19.37 -17.35
N ILE A 191 23.58 20.01 -17.99
CA ILE A 191 22.35 19.38 -18.43
C ILE A 191 22.62 18.24 -19.40
N ALA A 192 23.49 18.45 -20.40
CA ALA A 192 23.88 17.42 -21.36
C ALA A 192 24.61 16.24 -20.69
N ALA A 193 25.52 16.52 -19.76
CA ALA A 193 26.20 15.48 -18.97
C ALA A 193 25.21 14.67 -18.09
N ALA A 194 24.31 15.35 -17.41
CA ALA A 194 23.27 14.71 -16.59
C ALA A 194 22.35 13.82 -17.43
N LYS A 195 21.92 14.27 -18.62
CA LYS A 195 21.11 13.46 -19.54
C LYS A 195 21.86 12.19 -19.99
N LYS A 196 23.16 12.31 -20.34
CA LYS A 196 23.98 11.14 -20.69
C LYS A 196 24.09 10.15 -19.52
N PHE A 197 24.31 10.66 -18.30
CA PHE A 197 24.40 9.83 -17.10
C PHE A 197 23.10 9.05 -16.86
N VAL A 198 21.96 9.73 -16.91
CA VAL A 198 20.64 9.10 -16.70
C VAL A 198 20.29 8.08 -17.80
N GLN A 199 20.82 8.25 -19.01
CA GLN A 199 20.64 7.25 -20.09
C GLN A 199 21.57 6.03 -19.95
N PHE A 200 22.65 6.17 -19.18
CA PHE A 200 23.63 5.09 -18.95
C PHE A 200 23.20 4.13 -17.84
N ILE A 201 22.43 4.62 -16.84
CA ILE A 201 21.91 3.82 -15.74
C ILE A 201 20.74 2.95 -16.22
#